data_17649b42807792fc89e2008d0b72a938
#
_entry.id   17649b42807792fc89e2008d0b72a938
#
_cell.length_a   1.000
_cell.length_b   1.000
_cell.length_c   1.000
_cell.angle_alpha   90.00
_cell.angle_beta   90.00
_cell.angle_gamma   90.00
#
_symmetry.space_group_name_H-M   'P 1'
#
loop_
_entity.id
_entity.type
_entity.pdbx_description
1 polymer ?
#
loop_
_entity_poly.entity_id
_entity_poly.type
_entity_poly.pdbx_seq_one_letter_code
_entity_poly.pdbx_strand_id
1 'polypeptide(L)'
;MSDLLAFSADLPTSLVPAGDVLIHEGARPEQLLVLVSGSVVIEHDGIPFARVDTPGAVFGEMSAVLDRPATATVRAVADTEVRVVDDPVRFLTERPGAALAVLRTTASRLDGLTHYLVDVKQQFADAAGHLGIVDQILDQLVHHQGPASRTGSARDPEGDHEHSHDAEGL
;
A
#
# COMPACT_ATOMS: atom_id res chain seq x y z
N MET A 1 4.11 15.38 -17.43
CA MET A 1 4.80 15.59 -16.13
C MET A 1 3.82 15.20 -15.07
N SER A 2 4.23 14.36 -14.12
CA SER A 2 3.34 13.97 -13.02
C SER A 2 3.02 15.19 -12.18
N ASP A 3 1.72 15.44 -11.91
CA ASP A 3 1.26 16.57 -11.10
C ASP A 3 1.95 16.60 -9.73
N LEU A 4 2.34 15.42 -9.20
CA LEU A 4 2.97 15.31 -7.89
C LEU A 4 4.35 15.97 -7.81
N LEU A 5 5.14 15.96 -8.89
CA LEU A 5 6.40 16.70 -8.96
C LEU A 5 6.18 18.22 -8.82
N ALA A 6 5.12 18.73 -9.42
CA ALA A 6 4.80 20.16 -9.31
C ALA A 6 4.38 20.51 -7.87
N PHE A 7 3.57 19.67 -7.23
CA PHE A 7 3.12 19.88 -5.85
C PHE A 7 4.22 19.70 -4.79
N SER A 8 5.33 19.07 -5.14
CA SER A 8 6.48 18.86 -4.26
C SER A 8 7.70 19.71 -4.62
N ALA A 9 7.56 20.70 -5.50
CA ALA A 9 8.68 21.45 -6.07
C ALA A 9 9.50 22.25 -5.03
N ASP A 10 8.86 22.65 -3.95
CA ASP A 10 9.43 23.40 -2.82
C ASP A 10 10.06 22.52 -1.72
N LEU A 11 9.95 21.19 -1.85
CA LEU A 11 10.45 20.27 -0.84
C LEU A 11 11.94 19.96 -1.03
N PRO A 12 12.63 19.58 0.06
CA PRO A 12 14.04 19.18 0.00
C PRO A 12 14.21 17.95 -0.87
N THR A 13 15.37 17.87 -1.54
CA THR A 13 15.79 16.71 -2.32
C THR A 13 16.87 15.92 -1.59
N SER A 14 16.85 14.62 -1.79
CA SER A 14 17.90 13.70 -1.33
C SER A 14 18.42 12.89 -2.49
N LEU A 15 19.73 12.72 -2.55
CA LEU A 15 20.41 11.83 -3.50
C LEU A 15 20.67 10.50 -2.81
N VAL A 16 20.23 9.43 -3.44
CA VAL A 16 20.38 8.06 -2.97
C VAL A 16 21.26 7.30 -3.97
N PRO A 17 22.47 6.86 -3.59
CA PRO A 17 23.34 6.09 -4.46
C PRO A 17 22.72 4.79 -4.93
N ALA A 18 23.17 4.30 -6.09
CA ALA A 18 22.80 2.97 -6.56
C ALA A 18 23.17 1.89 -5.53
N GLY A 19 22.21 1.01 -5.22
CA GLY A 19 22.33 -0.06 -4.22
C GLY A 19 21.74 0.29 -2.84
N ASP A 20 21.60 1.56 -2.51
CA ASP A 20 21.08 1.98 -1.22
C ASP A 20 19.55 1.79 -1.12
N VAL A 21 19.07 1.60 0.10
CA VAL A 21 17.65 1.39 0.39
C VAL A 21 17.00 2.71 0.80
N LEU A 22 15.91 3.05 0.13
CA LEU A 22 15.08 4.22 0.43
C LEU A 22 14.05 3.91 1.53
N ILE A 23 13.44 2.74 1.44
CA ILE A 23 12.43 2.24 2.40
C ILE A 23 12.70 0.78 2.66
N HIS A 24 12.77 0.37 3.92
CA HIS A 24 12.86 -1.04 4.31
C HIS A 24 11.47 -1.63 4.56
N GLU A 25 11.23 -2.81 4.03
CA GLU A 25 10.06 -3.62 4.37
C GLU A 25 9.97 -3.84 5.88
N GLY A 26 8.77 -3.76 6.43
CA GLY A 26 8.53 -3.88 7.87
C GLY A 26 8.86 -2.63 8.69
N ALA A 27 9.61 -1.68 8.16
CA ALA A 27 9.84 -0.40 8.82
C ALA A 27 8.58 0.48 8.78
N ARG A 28 8.49 1.44 9.71
CA ARG A 28 7.49 2.51 9.65
C ARG A 28 8.15 3.76 9.08
N PRO A 29 8.09 3.99 7.75
CA PRO A 29 8.62 5.21 7.20
C PRO A 29 7.74 6.38 7.66
N GLU A 30 8.37 7.37 8.28
CA GLU A 30 7.70 8.62 8.66
C GLU A 30 7.60 9.58 7.49
N GLN A 31 8.21 9.23 6.36
CA GLN A 31 8.36 10.07 5.18
C GLN A 31 7.65 9.47 3.97
N LEU A 32 7.21 10.35 3.08
CA LEU A 32 6.78 10.02 1.73
C LEU A 32 7.84 10.54 0.76
N LEU A 33 8.20 9.72 -0.22
CA LEU A 33 9.25 10.03 -1.20
C LEU A 33 8.64 10.17 -2.58
N VAL A 34 9.05 11.22 -3.32
CA VAL A 34 8.62 11.46 -4.70
C VAL A 34 9.84 11.39 -5.61
N LEU A 35 9.84 10.47 -6.56
CA LEU A 35 10.93 10.28 -7.52
C LEU A 35 11.10 11.51 -8.41
N VAL A 36 12.30 12.08 -8.44
CA VAL A 36 12.68 13.16 -9.35
C VAL A 36 13.38 12.59 -10.58
N SER A 37 14.38 11.76 -10.33
CA SER A 37 15.19 11.11 -11.38
C SER A 37 15.81 9.81 -10.85
N GLY A 38 16.31 8.98 -11.74
CA GLY A 38 16.92 7.69 -11.40
C GLY A 38 15.97 6.53 -11.56
N SER A 39 16.23 5.43 -10.86
CA SER A 39 15.44 4.20 -10.96
C SER A 39 15.51 3.40 -9.67
N VAL A 40 14.40 2.85 -9.25
CA VAL A 40 14.29 1.97 -8.07
C VAL A 40 13.71 0.62 -8.44
N VAL A 41 14.01 -0.39 -7.64
CA VAL A 41 13.35 -1.69 -7.64
C VAL A 41 12.54 -1.82 -6.36
N ILE A 42 11.37 -2.44 -6.47
CA ILE A 42 10.50 -2.77 -5.35
C ILE A 42 10.60 -4.27 -5.10
N GLU A 43 10.92 -4.63 -3.85
CA GLU A 43 11.17 -6.00 -3.42
C GLU A 43 10.24 -6.36 -2.26
N HIS A 44 9.70 -7.58 -2.28
CA HIS A 44 8.95 -8.17 -1.17
C HIS A 44 9.59 -9.49 -0.76
N ASP A 45 9.92 -9.66 0.51
CA ASP A 45 10.70 -10.80 1.00
C ASP A 45 12.01 -11.02 0.20
N GLY A 46 12.65 -9.94 -0.24
CA GLY A 46 13.86 -9.98 -1.05
C GLY A 46 13.64 -10.35 -2.52
N ILE A 47 12.39 -10.55 -2.95
CA ILE A 47 12.04 -10.87 -4.35
C ILE A 47 11.65 -9.59 -5.07
N PRO A 48 12.40 -9.16 -6.11
CA PRO A 48 12.05 -8.00 -6.90
C PRO A 48 10.82 -8.29 -7.76
N PHE A 49 9.83 -7.41 -7.72
CA PHE A 49 8.60 -7.57 -8.50
C PHE A 49 8.25 -6.37 -9.38
N ALA A 50 8.84 -5.20 -9.13
CA ALA A 50 8.59 -4.02 -9.95
C ALA A 50 9.84 -3.15 -10.04
N ARG A 51 10.04 -2.48 -11.19
CA ARG A 51 11.01 -1.43 -11.39
C ARG A 51 10.29 -0.14 -11.74
N VAL A 52 10.70 0.97 -11.13
CA VAL A 52 10.08 2.27 -11.32
C VAL A 52 11.16 3.31 -11.62
N ASP A 53 11.00 4.01 -12.74
CA ASP A 53 11.88 5.07 -13.22
C ASP A 53 11.10 6.31 -13.69
N THR A 54 9.79 6.31 -13.47
CA THR A 54 8.91 7.40 -13.92
C THR A 54 8.96 8.56 -12.92
N PRO A 55 9.41 9.77 -13.33
CA PRO A 55 9.41 10.94 -12.47
C PRO A 55 8.01 11.26 -11.94
N GLY A 56 7.93 11.56 -10.64
CA GLY A 56 6.68 11.77 -9.92
C GLY A 56 6.05 10.50 -9.35
N ALA A 57 6.70 9.35 -9.49
CA ALA A 57 6.32 8.16 -8.73
C ALA A 57 6.47 8.42 -7.24
N VAL A 58 5.57 7.84 -6.45
CA VAL A 58 5.50 8.04 -5.00
C VAL A 58 5.73 6.72 -4.27
N PHE A 59 6.44 6.80 -3.14
CA PHE A 59 6.75 5.68 -2.27
C PHE A 59 6.51 6.06 -0.81
N GLY A 60 6.05 5.10 0.01
CA GLY A 60 5.72 5.31 1.42
C GLY A 60 4.29 5.78 1.66
N GLU A 61 3.52 6.05 0.61
CA GLU A 61 2.14 6.54 0.67
C GLU A 61 1.21 5.55 1.39
N MET A 62 1.39 4.24 1.16
CA MET A 62 0.56 3.22 1.79
C MET A 62 0.78 3.19 3.30
N SER A 63 2.01 3.31 3.74
CA SER A 63 2.35 3.35 5.16
C SER A 63 1.78 4.58 5.85
N ALA A 64 1.90 5.73 5.20
CA ALA A 64 1.41 6.99 5.72
C ALA A 64 -0.13 7.04 5.81
N VAL A 65 -0.83 6.57 4.77
CA VAL A 65 -2.30 6.64 4.70
C VAL A 65 -2.96 5.54 5.55
N LEU A 66 -2.34 4.34 5.63
CA LEU A 66 -2.90 3.19 6.34
C LEU A 66 -2.35 3.03 7.76
N ASP A 67 -1.44 3.90 8.19
CA ASP A 67 -0.75 3.84 9.49
C ASP A 67 -0.20 2.44 9.80
N ARG A 68 0.55 1.86 8.86
CA ARG A 68 1.11 0.52 9.00
C ARG A 68 2.55 0.44 8.47
N PRO A 69 3.33 -0.59 8.86
CA PRO A 69 4.67 -0.82 8.34
C PRO A 69 4.67 -0.95 6.81
N ALA A 70 5.80 -0.59 6.19
CA ALA A 70 6.01 -0.73 4.76
C ALA A 70 5.91 -2.21 4.34
N THR A 71 5.19 -2.46 3.27
CA THR A 71 4.92 -3.80 2.74
C THR A 71 5.97 -4.28 1.76
N ALA A 72 6.95 -3.42 1.43
CA ALA A 72 8.01 -3.74 0.49
C ALA A 72 9.25 -2.88 0.74
N THR A 73 10.40 -3.39 0.35
CA THR A 73 11.66 -2.64 0.28
C THR A 73 11.72 -1.87 -1.03
N VAL A 74 12.12 -0.60 -0.97
CA VAL A 74 12.41 0.23 -2.14
C VAL A 74 13.91 0.50 -2.17
N ARG A 75 14.58 0.03 -3.23
CA ARG A 75 16.05 0.12 -3.40
C ARG A 75 16.39 0.87 -4.67
N ALA A 76 17.36 1.77 -4.61
CA ALA A 76 17.93 2.43 -5.78
C ALA A 76 18.74 1.43 -6.63
N VAL A 77 18.46 1.37 -7.94
CA VAL A 77 19.24 0.59 -8.91
C VAL A 77 20.11 1.46 -9.80
N ALA A 78 19.95 2.75 -9.70
CA ALA A 78 20.80 3.79 -10.25
C ALA A 78 20.85 4.93 -9.23
N ASP A 79 21.77 5.87 -9.38
CA ASP A 79 21.77 7.09 -8.59
C ASP A 79 20.41 7.77 -8.75
N THR A 80 19.74 7.96 -7.63
CA THR A 80 18.32 8.32 -7.60
C THR A 80 18.14 9.58 -6.79
N GLU A 81 17.45 10.56 -7.36
CA GLU A 81 17.04 11.78 -6.67
C GLU A 81 15.55 11.68 -6.29
N VAL A 82 15.26 11.96 -5.03
CA VAL A 82 13.90 11.98 -4.49
C VAL A 82 13.63 13.29 -3.75
N ARG A 83 12.39 13.74 -3.76
CA ARG A 83 11.90 14.76 -2.83
C ARG A 83 11.39 14.07 -1.58
N VAL A 84 11.68 14.67 -0.43
CA VAL A 84 11.35 14.13 0.89
C VAL A 84 10.21 14.94 1.50
N VAL A 85 9.15 14.24 1.88
CA VAL A 85 8.00 14.79 2.61
C VAL A 85 8.08 14.26 4.04
N ASP A 86 8.50 15.08 5.00
CA ASP A 86 8.71 14.66 6.39
C ASP A 86 7.40 14.43 7.16
N ASP A 87 6.33 15.13 6.79
CA ASP A 87 4.99 14.93 7.36
C ASP A 87 3.99 14.66 6.23
N PRO A 88 3.83 13.38 5.83
CA PRO A 88 2.96 12.98 4.72
C PRO A 88 1.49 13.38 4.93
N VAL A 89 0.98 13.20 6.15
CA VAL A 89 -0.43 13.47 6.44
C VAL A 89 -0.73 14.96 6.32
N ARG A 90 0.12 15.79 6.90
CA ARG A 90 0.02 17.24 6.78
C ARG A 90 0.15 17.70 5.33
N PHE A 91 1.16 17.20 4.61
CA PHE A 91 1.38 17.52 3.20
C PHE A 91 0.17 17.23 2.33
N LEU A 92 -0.44 16.05 2.49
CA LEU A 92 -1.61 15.64 1.72
C LEU A 92 -2.87 16.42 2.14
N THR A 93 -3.00 16.78 3.41
CA THR A 93 -4.14 17.56 3.91
C THR A 93 -4.08 19.02 3.45
N GLU A 94 -2.90 19.63 3.51
CA GLU A 94 -2.70 21.02 3.12
C GLU A 94 -2.65 21.22 1.59
N ARG A 95 -2.39 20.12 0.82
CA ARG A 95 -2.28 20.14 -0.66
C ARG A 95 -3.24 19.14 -1.30
N PRO A 96 -4.54 19.47 -1.44
CA PRO A 96 -5.54 18.54 -2.01
C PRO A 96 -5.20 18.05 -3.41
N GLY A 97 -4.48 18.86 -4.22
CA GLY A 97 -3.99 18.45 -5.54
C GLY A 97 -2.95 17.32 -5.45
N ALA A 98 -2.06 17.36 -4.46
CA ALA A 98 -1.10 16.30 -4.19
C ALA A 98 -1.82 15.02 -3.71
N ALA A 99 -2.78 15.17 -2.80
CA ALA A 99 -3.61 14.04 -2.34
C ALA A 99 -4.34 13.36 -3.51
N LEU A 100 -4.94 14.15 -4.40
CA LEU A 100 -5.60 13.61 -5.59
C LEU A 100 -4.62 12.91 -6.55
N ALA A 101 -3.40 13.43 -6.71
CA ALA A 101 -2.36 12.81 -7.52
C ALA A 101 -1.93 11.46 -6.93
N VAL A 102 -1.71 11.38 -5.61
CA VAL A 102 -1.42 10.12 -4.91
C VAL A 102 -2.58 9.13 -5.05
N LEU A 103 -3.82 9.57 -4.83
CA LEU A 103 -5.02 8.74 -4.99
C LEU A 103 -5.14 8.16 -6.40
N ARG A 104 -4.91 8.97 -7.43
CA ARG A 104 -4.94 8.51 -8.84
C ARG A 104 -3.87 7.45 -9.09
N THR A 105 -2.65 7.66 -8.59
CA THR A 105 -1.55 6.69 -8.73
C THR A 105 -1.91 5.36 -8.05
N THR A 106 -2.43 5.40 -6.84
CA THR A 106 -2.83 4.21 -6.08
C THR A 106 -4.01 3.50 -6.74
N ALA A 107 -5.02 4.24 -7.18
CA ALA A 107 -6.16 3.70 -7.91
C ALA A 107 -5.74 3.02 -9.23
N SER A 108 -4.82 3.64 -9.98
CA SER A 108 -4.30 3.06 -11.23
C SER A 108 -3.49 1.78 -10.99
N ARG A 109 -2.71 1.71 -9.89
CA ARG A 109 -2.01 0.47 -9.49
C ARG A 109 -2.99 -0.64 -9.13
N LEU A 110 -4.05 -0.31 -8.40
CA LEU A 110 -5.11 -1.26 -8.05
C LEU A 110 -5.86 -1.76 -9.28
N ASP A 111 -6.22 -0.87 -10.20
CA ASP A 111 -6.86 -1.21 -11.47
C ASP A 111 -6.00 -2.17 -12.30
N GLY A 112 -4.71 -1.86 -12.47
CA GLY A 112 -3.75 -2.72 -13.15
C GLY A 112 -3.62 -4.11 -12.52
N LEU A 113 -3.58 -4.18 -11.17
CA LEU A 113 -3.55 -5.46 -10.46
C LEU A 113 -4.83 -6.26 -10.68
N THR A 114 -5.99 -5.60 -10.64
CA THR A 114 -7.29 -6.25 -10.88
C THR A 114 -7.35 -6.85 -12.28
N HIS A 115 -6.93 -6.12 -13.32
CA HIS A 115 -6.87 -6.63 -14.69
C HIS A 115 -5.92 -7.82 -14.79
N TYR A 116 -4.73 -7.74 -14.21
CA TYR A 116 -3.77 -8.84 -14.19
C TYR A 116 -4.35 -10.10 -13.54
N LEU A 117 -5.03 -9.97 -12.40
CA LEU A 117 -5.67 -11.11 -11.72
C LEU A 117 -6.79 -11.74 -12.57
N VAL A 118 -7.58 -10.92 -13.27
CA VAL A 118 -8.61 -11.42 -14.21
C VAL A 118 -7.97 -12.17 -15.35
N ASP A 119 -6.88 -11.66 -15.94
CA ASP A 119 -6.16 -12.32 -17.03
C ASP A 119 -5.57 -13.66 -16.55
N VAL A 120 -4.95 -13.72 -15.38
CA VAL A 120 -4.46 -14.96 -14.77
C VAL A 120 -5.60 -15.96 -14.57
N LYS A 121 -6.75 -15.51 -14.08
CA LYS A 121 -7.92 -16.36 -13.91
C LYS A 121 -8.38 -16.94 -15.25
N GLN A 122 -8.41 -16.14 -16.33
CA GLN A 122 -8.80 -16.61 -17.65
C GLN A 122 -7.80 -17.60 -18.23
N GLN A 123 -6.49 -17.36 -18.09
CA GLN A 123 -5.44 -18.24 -18.60
C GLN A 123 -5.42 -19.61 -17.91
N PHE A 124 -5.78 -19.68 -16.65
CA PHE A 124 -5.77 -20.91 -15.85
C PHE A 124 -7.18 -21.46 -15.56
N ALA A 125 -8.20 -21.04 -16.29
CA ALA A 125 -9.59 -21.46 -16.09
C ALA A 125 -9.78 -22.98 -16.10
N ASP A 126 -8.95 -23.72 -16.86
CA ASP A 126 -9.00 -25.18 -16.97
C ASP A 126 -8.15 -25.91 -15.90
N ALA A 127 -7.37 -25.18 -15.10
CA ALA A 127 -6.54 -25.74 -14.03
C ALA A 127 -7.29 -25.75 -12.69
N ALA A 128 -8.15 -26.72 -12.52
CA ALA A 128 -8.97 -26.88 -11.30
C ALA A 128 -8.08 -27.06 -10.04
N GLY A 129 -7.93 -26.02 -9.25
CA GLY A 129 -7.26 -26.09 -7.94
C GLY A 129 -6.61 -24.80 -7.47
N HIS A 130 -6.09 -23.97 -8.34
CA HIS A 130 -5.40 -22.73 -7.94
C HIS A 130 -6.28 -21.47 -8.07
N LEU A 131 -7.42 -21.56 -8.73
CA LEU A 131 -8.32 -20.43 -9.00
C LEU A 131 -9.09 -19.95 -7.76
N GLY A 132 -9.31 -20.79 -6.77
CA GLY A 132 -10.02 -20.41 -5.55
C GLY A 132 -9.35 -19.26 -4.79
N ILE A 133 -8.03 -19.18 -4.84
CA ILE A 133 -7.27 -18.08 -4.20
C ILE A 133 -7.46 -16.78 -4.98
N VAL A 134 -7.44 -16.84 -6.32
CA VAL A 134 -7.65 -15.66 -7.18
C VAL A 134 -9.06 -15.11 -7.02
N ASP A 135 -10.09 -16.00 -6.98
CA ASP A 135 -11.48 -15.61 -6.73
C ASP A 135 -11.62 -14.95 -5.35
N GLN A 136 -11.02 -15.51 -4.32
CA GLN A 136 -11.04 -14.95 -2.98
C GLN A 136 -10.37 -13.57 -2.91
N ILE A 137 -9.24 -13.37 -3.60
CA ILE A 137 -8.55 -12.07 -3.67
C ILE A 137 -9.42 -11.05 -4.42
N LEU A 138 -10.00 -11.42 -5.55
CA LEU A 138 -10.89 -10.53 -6.31
C LEU A 138 -12.14 -10.14 -5.51
N ASP A 139 -12.75 -11.09 -4.80
CA ASP A 139 -13.89 -10.83 -3.92
C ASP A 139 -13.51 -9.86 -2.78
N GLN A 140 -12.35 -10.06 -2.18
CA GLN A 140 -11.83 -9.15 -1.16
C GLN A 140 -11.56 -7.74 -1.69
N LEU A 141 -11.03 -7.60 -2.91
CA LEU A 141 -10.79 -6.29 -3.53
C LEU A 141 -12.09 -5.51 -3.80
N VAL A 142 -13.16 -6.21 -4.17
CA VAL A 142 -14.45 -5.60 -4.51
C VAL A 142 -15.30 -5.32 -3.27
N HIS A 143 -15.28 -6.20 -2.27
CA HIS A 143 -16.22 -6.17 -1.15
C HIS A 143 -15.63 -5.76 0.19
N HIS A 144 -14.30 -5.67 0.33
CA HIS A 144 -13.67 -5.35 1.61
C HIS A 144 -13.43 -3.85 1.78
N GLN A 145 -14.26 -3.23 2.60
CA GLN A 145 -14.04 -1.88 3.13
C GLN A 145 -13.47 -1.88 4.56
N GLY A 146 -12.68 -2.86 4.92
CA GLY A 146 -12.03 -2.95 6.23
C GLY A 146 -11.58 -4.37 6.58
N PRO A 147 -10.77 -4.55 7.63
CA PRO A 147 -10.41 -5.88 8.10
C PRO A 147 -11.67 -6.59 8.60
N ALA A 148 -11.96 -7.77 8.06
CA ALA A 148 -13.03 -8.61 8.54
C ALA A 148 -12.78 -8.93 10.03
N SER A 149 -13.72 -8.56 10.90
CA SER A 149 -13.72 -9.03 12.27
C SER A 149 -14.00 -10.53 12.23
N ARG A 150 -13.10 -11.35 12.77
CA ARG A 150 -13.40 -12.75 13.00
C ARG A 150 -14.30 -12.85 14.23
N THR A 151 -15.38 -13.58 14.12
CA THR A 151 -16.24 -13.93 15.26
C THR A 151 -15.37 -14.53 16.37
N GLY A 152 -15.42 -13.96 17.58
CA GLY A 152 -14.58 -14.40 18.70
C GLY A 152 -13.24 -13.65 18.81
N SER A 153 -13.00 -12.58 18.06
CA SER A 153 -11.87 -11.70 18.32
C SER A 153 -12.17 -10.78 19.51
N ALA A 154 -11.13 -10.37 20.26
CA ALA A 154 -11.26 -9.48 21.42
C ALA A 154 -11.87 -8.08 21.13
N ARG A 155 -12.36 -7.86 19.90
CA ARG A 155 -13.06 -6.66 19.43
C ARG A 155 -14.55 -6.90 19.17
N ASP A 156 -15.05 -8.09 19.46
CA ASP A 156 -16.47 -8.41 19.34
C ASP A 156 -17.18 -8.05 20.66
N PRO A 157 -18.01 -7.01 20.72
CA PRO A 157 -18.65 -6.59 21.98
C PRO A 157 -19.79 -7.51 22.42
N GLU A 158 -20.11 -8.58 21.69
CA GLU A 158 -21.25 -9.45 22.00
C GLU A 158 -20.88 -10.77 22.70
N GLY A 159 -19.64 -10.91 23.19
CA GLY A 159 -19.16 -12.14 23.83
C GLY A 159 -19.56 -12.35 25.30
N ASP A 160 -20.15 -11.36 25.98
CA ASP A 160 -20.37 -11.43 27.44
C ASP A 160 -21.83 -11.18 27.86
N HIS A 161 -22.72 -11.98 27.34
CA HIS A 161 -24.06 -12.10 27.95
C HIS A 161 -24.47 -13.56 28.02
N GLU A 162 -23.80 -14.35 28.83
CA GLU A 162 -24.38 -15.57 29.37
C GLU A 162 -25.06 -15.27 30.67
N HIS A 163 -26.33 -15.54 30.63
CA HIS A 163 -27.32 -15.42 31.65
C HIS A 163 -27.03 -16.31 32.83
N SER A 164 -26.81 -15.72 33.96
CA SER A 164 -27.17 -16.36 35.22
C SER A 164 -28.66 -16.09 35.49
N HIS A 165 -29.48 -17.05 35.19
CA HIS A 165 -30.83 -17.17 35.77
C HIS A 165 -30.80 -18.26 36.80
N ASP A 166 -30.47 -17.87 38.00
CA ASP A 166 -30.77 -18.68 39.17
C ASP A 166 -32.29 -18.58 39.44
N ALA A 167 -32.92 -19.72 39.25
CA ALA A 167 -34.27 -19.95 39.72
C ALA A 167 -34.18 -20.29 41.21
N GLU A 168 -34.60 -19.40 42.03
CA GLU A 168 -35.00 -19.77 43.37
C GLU A 168 -36.38 -20.39 43.37
N GLY A 169 -36.45 -21.57 43.94
CA GLY A 169 -37.62 -22.20 44.42
C GLY A 169 -37.49 -22.52 45.88
N LEU A 170 -38.32 -21.89 46.71
CA LEU A 170 -38.74 -22.21 48.10
C LEU A 170 -37.74 -21.83 49.19
#